data_a2e4cf4fe8e08822aba5bda784aaf042
#
_entry.id   a2e4cf4fe8e08822aba5bda784aaf042
#
_cell.length_a   1.000
_cell.length_b   1.000
_cell.length_c   1.000
_cell.angle_alpha   90.00
_cell.angle_beta   90.00
_cell.angle_gamma   90.00
#
_symmetry.space_group_name_H-M   'P 1'
#
loop_
_entity.id
_entity.type
_entity.pdbx_description
1 polymer ?
#
loop_
_entity_poly.entity_id
_entity_poly.type
_entity_poly.pdbx_seq_one_letter_code
_entity_poly.pdbx_strand_id
1 'polypeptide(L)'
;MSPETVDLEMRLLAGEPIYVGDIPIKPLNLRQISQLGYSKFQQSINIISMTLDEMIESIDDFEIQARLKAEKHLYKVFDMYMLSNGMQELVLKSFNLLFQTENVIIDGELLDDMSVVIDGKYVINRDNFDDVVSMIQLQNNPEKSASDEDDYNPANELAKSIAEKLKRSKEIVEKSKALESDGDGLTIPDIISAVSAMSNSLNKLNIWDLTIYQLYDEFARLTKIDNYRLQIQASMWSPDIEIEHWSEPI
;
A
#
# COMPACT_ATOMS: atom_id res chain seq x y z
N MET A 1 17.69 -5.18 -11.97
CA MET A 1 16.66 -4.16 -11.72
C MET A 1 16.70 -3.18 -12.88
N SER A 2 15.53 -2.84 -13.45
CA SER A 2 15.49 -1.84 -14.52
C SER A 2 15.78 -0.44 -13.96
N PRO A 3 16.30 0.52 -14.77
CA PRO A 3 16.47 1.91 -14.33
C PRO A 3 15.17 2.52 -13.79
N GLU A 4 14.04 2.22 -14.41
CA GLU A 4 12.71 2.72 -14.00
C GLU A 4 12.29 2.21 -12.62
N THR A 5 12.66 0.95 -12.28
CA THR A 5 12.39 0.39 -10.93
C THR A 5 13.21 1.13 -9.88
N VAL A 6 14.47 1.47 -10.19
CA VAL A 6 15.35 2.23 -9.29
C VAL A 6 14.79 3.64 -9.06
N ASP A 7 14.35 4.30 -10.13
CA ASP A 7 13.77 5.65 -10.04
C ASP A 7 12.50 5.68 -9.18
N LEU A 8 11.64 4.67 -9.35
CA LEU A 8 10.41 4.56 -8.55
C LEU A 8 10.73 4.31 -7.07
N GLU A 9 11.66 3.41 -6.77
CA GLU A 9 12.11 3.14 -5.41
C GLU A 9 12.73 4.38 -4.75
N MET A 10 13.55 5.14 -5.49
CA MET A 10 14.12 6.39 -5.01
C MET A 10 13.03 7.41 -4.66
N ARG A 11 11.96 7.52 -5.44
CA ARG A 11 10.82 8.39 -5.11
C ARG A 11 10.08 7.93 -3.86
N LEU A 12 9.87 6.62 -3.71
CA LEU A 12 9.25 6.04 -2.49
C LEU A 12 10.07 6.35 -1.25
N LEU A 13 11.39 6.12 -1.32
CA LEU A 13 12.32 6.42 -0.22
C LEU A 13 12.42 7.92 0.08
N ALA A 14 12.29 8.77 -0.94
CA ALA A 14 12.28 10.22 -0.76
C ALA A 14 10.91 10.76 -0.27
N GLY A 15 9.84 9.95 -0.30
CA GLY A 15 8.47 10.40 0.00
C GLY A 15 7.92 11.35 -1.07
N GLU A 16 8.45 11.26 -2.29
CA GLU A 16 8.06 12.10 -3.42
C GLU A 16 6.81 11.54 -4.11
N PRO A 17 6.02 12.41 -4.80
CA PRO A 17 4.87 11.95 -5.56
C PRO A 17 5.27 10.98 -6.68
N ILE A 18 4.48 9.92 -6.85
CA ILE A 18 4.53 9.04 -8.01
C ILE A 18 3.47 9.51 -9.00
N TYR A 19 3.76 9.42 -10.30
CA TYR A 19 2.85 9.87 -11.34
C TYR A 19 2.27 8.69 -12.10
N VAL A 20 0.95 8.67 -12.25
CA VAL A 20 0.23 7.81 -13.20
C VAL A 20 -0.29 8.71 -14.32
N GLY A 21 0.38 8.71 -15.47
CA GLY A 21 0.20 9.77 -16.46
C GLY A 21 0.51 11.14 -15.85
N ASP A 22 -0.47 12.04 -15.87
CA ASP A 22 -0.36 13.38 -15.26
C ASP A 22 -0.85 13.45 -13.80
N ILE A 23 -1.35 12.34 -13.24
CA ILE A 23 -1.95 12.29 -11.90
C ILE A 23 -0.84 12.11 -10.86
N PRO A 24 -0.58 13.10 -9.98
CA PRO A 24 0.38 12.98 -8.90
C PRO A 24 -0.24 12.24 -7.72
N ILE A 25 0.31 11.09 -7.37
CA ILE A 25 -0.06 10.34 -6.17
C ILE A 25 0.96 10.67 -5.10
N LYS A 26 0.54 11.45 -4.11
CA LYS A 26 1.40 11.93 -3.03
C LYS A 26 1.14 11.11 -1.77
N PRO A 27 2.18 10.47 -1.18
CA PRO A 27 1.99 9.73 0.07
C PRO A 27 1.64 10.67 1.23
N LEU A 28 0.80 10.21 2.15
CA LEU A 28 0.60 10.86 3.43
C LEU A 28 1.75 10.51 4.37
N ASN A 29 2.19 11.50 5.17
CA ASN A 29 3.11 11.22 6.25
C ASN A 29 2.37 10.75 7.53
N LEU A 30 3.10 10.18 8.47
CA LEU A 30 2.53 9.63 9.71
C LEU A 30 1.78 10.69 10.54
N ARG A 31 2.20 11.96 10.50
CA ARG A 31 1.53 13.07 11.17
C ARG A 31 0.15 13.33 10.57
N GLN A 32 0.05 13.39 9.25
CA GLN A 32 -1.22 13.56 8.54
C GLN A 32 -2.16 12.38 8.82
N ILE A 33 -1.66 11.15 8.75
CA ILE A 33 -2.43 9.94 9.07
C ILE A 33 -2.92 9.97 10.52
N SER A 34 -2.07 10.37 11.47
CA SER A 34 -2.45 10.51 12.88
C SER A 34 -3.57 11.54 13.09
N GLN A 35 -3.52 12.67 12.36
CA GLN A 35 -4.55 13.73 12.44
C GLN A 35 -5.88 13.30 11.81
N LEU A 36 -5.84 12.56 10.69
CA LEU A 36 -7.01 12.01 10.03
C LEU A 36 -7.67 10.88 10.84
N GLY A 37 -6.87 10.15 11.59
CA GLY A 37 -7.21 8.91 12.26
C GLY A 37 -6.87 7.69 11.42
N TYR A 38 -6.00 6.82 11.98
CA TYR A 38 -5.49 5.63 11.28
C TYR A 38 -6.61 4.72 10.76
N SER A 39 -7.69 4.51 11.54
CA SER A 39 -8.82 3.68 11.11
C SER A 39 -9.52 4.22 9.85
N LYS A 40 -9.70 5.54 9.75
CA LYS A 40 -10.31 6.16 8.56
C LYS A 40 -9.39 6.05 7.34
N PHE A 41 -8.10 6.26 7.57
CA PHE A 41 -7.09 6.09 6.53
C PHE A 41 -7.09 4.65 5.99
N GLN A 42 -7.00 3.63 6.86
CA GLN A 42 -7.05 2.23 6.47
C GLN A 42 -8.36 1.86 5.77
N GLN A 43 -9.49 2.36 6.28
CA GLN A 43 -10.77 2.15 5.62
C GLN A 43 -10.80 2.71 4.20
N SER A 44 -10.23 3.91 3.98
CA SER A 44 -10.17 4.50 2.64
C SER A 44 -9.29 3.69 1.69
N ILE A 45 -8.13 3.19 2.17
CA ILE A 45 -7.28 2.29 1.37
C ILE A 45 -8.05 1.00 1.06
N ASN A 46 -8.70 0.38 2.04
CA ASN A 46 -9.45 -0.86 1.84
C ASN A 46 -10.58 -0.70 0.82
N ILE A 47 -11.32 0.43 0.89
CA ILE A 47 -12.41 0.71 -0.05
C ILE A 47 -11.89 0.73 -1.48
N ILE A 48 -10.86 1.52 -1.79
CA ILE A 48 -10.37 1.62 -3.16
C ILE A 48 -9.62 0.37 -3.65
N SER A 49 -9.22 -0.50 -2.73
CA SER A 49 -8.44 -1.72 -2.99
C SER A 49 -9.30 -2.98 -3.03
N MET A 50 -10.62 -2.86 -3.01
CA MET A 50 -11.51 -4.01 -3.12
C MET A 50 -11.35 -4.66 -4.50
N THR A 51 -11.24 -5.98 -4.51
CA THR A 51 -11.26 -6.77 -5.72
C THR A 51 -12.68 -6.86 -6.30
N LEU A 52 -12.79 -7.21 -7.58
CA LEU A 52 -14.09 -7.40 -8.21
C LEU A 52 -14.91 -8.50 -7.51
N ASP A 53 -14.26 -9.57 -7.04
CA ASP A 53 -14.93 -10.65 -6.31
C ASP A 53 -15.44 -10.18 -4.95
N GLU A 54 -14.63 -9.48 -4.16
CA GLU A 54 -15.06 -8.90 -2.88
C GLU A 54 -16.26 -7.95 -3.06
N MET A 55 -16.23 -7.12 -4.11
CA MET A 55 -17.34 -6.21 -4.40
C MET A 55 -18.62 -6.96 -4.76
N ILE A 56 -18.53 -7.99 -5.61
CA ILE A 56 -19.69 -8.83 -5.98
C ILE A 56 -20.21 -9.59 -4.75
N GLU A 57 -19.32 -10.11 -3.90
CA GLU A 57 -19.69 -10.83 -2.67
C GLU A 57 -20.34 -9.93 -1.62
N SER A 58 -20.06 -8.64 -1.63
CA SER A 58 -20.69 -7.67 -0.72
C SER A 58 -22.13 -7.32 -1.07
N ILE A 59 -22.65 -7.79 -2.21
CA ILE A 59 -24.02 -7.51 -2.66
C ILE A 59 -24.99 -8.49 -1.97
N ASP A 60 -25.95 -7.94 -1.22
CA ASP A 60 -26.95 -8.73 -0.47
C ASP A 60 -27.95 -9.45 -1.37
N ASP A 61 -28.21 -8.95 -2.59
CA ASP A 61 -29.15 -9.54 -3.54
C ASP A 61 -28.50 -10.70 -4.29
N PHE A 62 -28.96 -11.91 -3.97
CA PHE A 62 -28.42 -13.16 -4.54
C PHE A 62 -28.61 -13.25 -6.07
N GLU A 63 -29.71 -12.71 -6.62
CA GLU A 63 -29.96 -12.76 -8.08
C GLU A 63 -29.00 -11.84 -8.81
N ILE A 64 -28.81 -10.61 -8.29
CA ILE A 64 -27.84 -9.64 -8.82
C ILE A 64 -26.42 -10.19 -8.69
N GLN A 65 -26.06 -10.75 -7.54
CA GLN A 65 -24.77 -11.36 -7.29
C GLN A 65 -24.47 -12.48 -8.28
N ALA A 66 -25.40 -13.41 -8.47
CA ALA A 66 -25.23 -14.53 -9.39
C ALA A 66 -25.08 -14.06 -10.84
N ARG A 67 -25.83 -13.04 -11.26
CA ARG A 67 -25.70 -12.44 -12.59
C ARG A 67 -24.35 -11.77 -12.77
N LEU A 68 -23.89 -10.97 -11.83
CA LEU A 68 -22.59 -10.29 -11.90
C LEU A 68 -21.44 -11.30 -11.88
N LYS A 69 -21.54 -12.39 -11.11
CA LYS A 69 -20.56 -13.50 -11.17
C LYS A 69 -20.49 -14.14 -12.55
N ALA A 70 -21.62 -14.35 -13.21
CA ALA A 70 -21.67 -14.93 -14.56
C ALA A 70 -21.09 -13.99 -15.64
N GLU A 71 -21.28 -12.69 -15.46
CA GLU A 71 -20.88 -11.63 -16.39
C GLU A 71 -19.59 -10.91 -15.95
N LYS A 72 -18.85 -11.44 -14.96
CA LYS A 72 -17.66 -10.80 -14.35
C LYS A 72 -16.66 -10.26 -15.38
N HIS A 73 -16.46 -10.99 -16.49
CA HIS A 73 -15.52 -10.62 -17.54
C HIS A 73 -15.87 -9.33 -18.29
N LEU A 74 -17.08 -8.78 -18.13
CA LEU A 74 -17.52 -7.54 -18.76
C LEU A 74 -17.20 -6.31 -17.92
N TYR A 75 -16.92 -6.48 -16.63
CA TYR A 75 -16.75 -5.39 -15.67
C TYR A 75 -15.30 -5.28 -15.20
N LYS A 76 -14.84 -4.04 -15.03
CA LYS A 76 -13.66 -3.69 -14.26
C LYS A 76 -14.08 -3.27 -12.84
N VAL A 77 -13.13 -3.21 -11.92
CA VAL A 77 -13.37 -2.72 -10.55
C VAL A 77 -13.96 -1.31 -10.56
N PHE A 78 -13.46 -0.43 -11.41
CA PHE A 78 -13.99 0.94 -11.59
C PHE A 78 -15.48 0.96 -11.91
N ASP A 79 -15.94 0.06 -12.79
CA ASP A 79 -17.36 0.00 -13.19
C ASP A 79 -18.26 -0.31 -11.99
N MET A 80 -17.81 -1.19 -11.09
CA MET A 80 -18.57 -1.53 -9.89
C MET A 80 -18.75 -0.35 -8.94
N TYR A 81 -17.75 0.51 -8.81
CA TYR A 81 -17.90 1.75 -8.04
C TYR A 81 -18.93 2.69 -8.70
N MET A 82 -18.98 2.74 -10.02
CA MET A 82 -19.86 3.65 -10.76
C MET A 82 -21.32 3.14 -10.85
N LEU A 83 -21.56 1.83 -10.67
CA LEU A 83 -22.92 1.25 -10.74
C LEU A 83 -23.83 1.57 -9.56
N SER A 84 -23.31 2.02 -8.42
CA SER A 84 -24.08 2.27 -7.20
C SER A 84 -23.73 3.61 -6.57
N ASN A 85 -24.74 4.43 -6.30
CA ASN A 85 -24.55 5.73 -5.63
C ASN A 85 -23.83 5.58 -4.27
N GLY A 86 -24.09 4.49 -3.53
CA GLY A 86 -23.41 4.23 -2.26
C GLY A 86 -21.91 3.96 -2.44
N MET A 87 -21.54 3.21 -3.47
CA MET A 87 -20.12 2.94 -3.80
C MET A 87 -19.44 4.17 -4.37
N GLN A 88 -20.13 4.96 -5.19
CA GLN A 88 -19.64 6.26 -5.65
C GLN A 88 -19.28 7.18 -4.48
N GLU A 89 -20.15 7.30 -3.49
CA GLU A 89 -19.92 8.14 -2.31
C GLU A 89 -18.70 7.66 -1.51
N LEU A 90 -18.52 6.34 -1.36
CA LEU A 90 -17.39 5.75 -0.65
C LEU A 90 -16.06 6.01 -1.37
N VAL A 91 -16.01 5.82 -2.69
CA VAL A 91 -14.78 6.07 -3.47
C VAL A 91 -14.43 7.56 -3.51
N LEU A 92 -15.42 8.45 -3.63
CA LEU A 92 -15.19 9.89 -3.57
C LEU A 92 -14.61 10.33 -2.22
N LYS A 93 -15.17 9.84 -1.10
CA LYS A 93 -14.65 10.12 0.25
C LYS A 93 -13.22 9.60 0.41
N SER A 94 -12.95 8.43 -0.12
CA SER A 94 -11.61 7.83 -0.07
C SER A 94 -10.60 8.66 -0.86
N PHE A 95 -10.93 9.06 -2.08
CA PHE A 95 -10.05 9.92 -2.88
C PHE A 95 -9.90 11.33 -2.28
N ASN A 96 -10.95 11.93 -1.73
CA ASN A 96 -10.84 13.20 -1.00
C ASN A 96 -9.78 13.11 0.12
N LEU A 97 -9.80 12.02 0.90
CA LEU A 97 -8.83 11.80 1.97
C LEU A 97 -7.43 11.57 1.42
N LEU A 98 -7.27 10.67 0.44
CA LEU A 98 -5.97 10.24 -0.07
C LEU A 98 -5.27 11.33 -0.90
N PHE A 99 -6.02 12.10 -1.67
CA PHE A 99 -5.50 13.26 -2.42
C PHE A 99 -5.47 14.55 -1.60
N GLN A 100 -5.94 14.51 -0.35
CA GLN A 100 -5.98 15.67 0.57
C GLN A 100 -6.69 16.89 -0.04
N THR A 101 -7.83 16.65 -0.69
CA THR A 101 -8.67 17.67 -1.31
C THR A 101 -10.15 17.43 -0.98
N GLU A 102 -10.97 18.46 -1.04
CA GLU A 102 -12.42 18.34 -0.92
C GLU A 102 -13.12 18.39 -2.30
N ASN A 103 -12.35 18.53 -3.37
CA ASN A 103 -12.87 18.73 -4.72
C ASN A 103 -12.66 17.49 -5.60
N VAL A 104 -13.30 16.38 -5.20
CA VAL A 104 -13.38 15.16 -6.01
C VAL A 104 -14.83 14.97 -6.41
N ILE A 105 -15.10 14.89 -7.70
CA ILE A 105 -16.44 14.75 -8.27
C ILE A 105 -16.47 13.61 -9.29
N ILE A 106 -17.66 13.06 -9.54
CA ILE A 106 -17.89 12.18 -10.68
C ILE A 106 -18.40 13.03 -11.83
N ASP A 107 -17.84 12.83 -13.00
CA ASP A 107 -18.25 13.42 -14.27
C ASP A 107 -18.64 12.31 -15.25
N GLY A 108 -19.63 12.58 -16.11
CA GLY A 108 -20.18 11.61 -17.06
C GLY A 108 -21.55 11.06 -16.64
N GLU A 109 -22.35 10.65 -17.63
CA GLU A 109 -23.70 10.10 -17.41
C GLU A 109 -23.78 8.60 -17.72
N LEU A 110 -22.96 8.11 -18.63
CA LEU A 110 -22.89 6.71 -19.04
C LEU A 110 -21.66 6.04 -18.43
N LEU A 111 -21.76 4.77 -18.10
CA LEU A 111 -20.69 4.01 -17.47
C LEU A 111 -19.34 4.11 -18.22
N ASP A 112 -19.40 4.10 -19.55
CA ASP A 112 -18.21 4.20 -20.41
C ASP A 112 -17.57 5.61 -20.39
N ASP A 113 -18.36 6.66 -20.08
CA ASP A 113 -17.91 8.06 -20.03
C ASP A 113 -17.65 8.54 -18.60
N MET A 114 -18.00 7.72 -17.59
CA MET A 114 -17.82 8.11 -16.19
C MET A 114 -16.35 8.22 -15.84
N SER A 115 -16.04 9.24 -15.07
CA SER A 115 -14.71 9.48 -14.53
C SER A 115 -14.79 10.16 -13.17
N VAL A 116 -13.74 10.01 -12.39
CA VAL A 116 -13.53 10.75 -11.14
C VAL A 116 -12.55 11.88 -11.44
N VAL A 117 -13.01 13.12 -11.25
CA VAL A 117 -12.23 14.32 -11.50
C VAL A 117 -11.76 14.90 -10.18
N ILE A 118 -10.44 15.08 -10.04
CA ILE A 118 -9.78 15.62 -8.85
C ILE A 118 -9.29 17.03 -9.15
N ASP A 119 -9.72 17.99 -8.34
CA ASP A 119 -9.39 19.42 -8.44
C ASP A 119 -9.67 20.04 -9.82
N GLY A 120 -10.63 19.46 -10.57
CA GLY A 120 -10.96 19.89 -11.93
C GLY A 120 -9.84 19.69 -12.95
N LYS A 121 -8.81 18.94 -12.61
CA LYS A 121 -7.57 18.79 -13.41
C LYS A 121 -7.20 17.35 -13.70
N TYR A 122 -7.24 16.49 -12.71
CA TYR A 122 -6.80 15.11 -12.84
C TYR A 122 -7.99 14.18 -13.03
N VAL A 123 -7.92 13.28 -14.00
CA VAL A 123 -9.03 12.42 -14.40
C VAL A 123 -8.66 10.96 -14.17
N ILE A 124 -9.39 10.30 -13.28
CA ILE A 124 -9.32 8.86 -13.06
C ILE A 124 -10.53 8.23 -13.76
N ASN A 125 -10.29 7.30 -14.63
CA ASN A 125 -11.30 6.60 -15.41
C ASN A 125 -11.07 5.08 -15.41
N ARG A 126 -11.88 4.36 -16.15
CA ARG A 126 -11.83 2.91 -16.29
C ARG A 126 -10.46 2.37 -16.71
N ASP A 127 -9.64 3.15 -17.42
CA ASP A 127 -8.39 2.67 -18.00
C ASP A 127 -7.18 2.88 -17.10
N ASN A 128 -7.20 3.90 -16.23
CA ASN A 128 -6.08 4.24 -15.35
C ASN A 128 -6.37 4.00 -13.85
N PHE A 129 -7.59 3.60 -13.49
CA PHE A 129 -8.00 3.39 -12.09
C PHE A 129 -7.10 2.37 -11.38
N ASP A 130 -6.90 1.20 -12.01
CA ASP A 130 -6.12 0.11 -11.40
C ASP A 130 -4.66 0.53 -11.17
N ASP A 131 -4.07 1.29 -12.10
CA ASP A 131 -2.71 1.83 -11.95
C ASP A 131 -2.64 2.84 -10.80
N VAL A 132 -3.64 3.73 -10.69
CA VAL A 132 -3.73 4.72 -9.60
C VAL A 132 -3.85 4.01 -8.25
N VAL A 133 -4.74 3.03 -8.14
CA VAL A 133 -4.95 2.26 -6.91
C VAL A 133 -3.68 1.49 -6.55
N SER A 134 -3.03 0.85 -7.50
CA SER A 134 -1.78 0.11 -7.29
C SER A 134 -0.67 1.01 -6.73
N MET A 135 -0.54 2.23 -7.24
CA MET A 135 0.45 3.19 -6.73
C MET A 135 0.09 3.72 -5.34
N ILE A 136 -1.20 3.95 -5.06
CA ILE A 136 -1.66 4.33 -3.72
C ILE A 136 -1.36 3.20 -2.72
N GLN A 137 -1.65 1.95 -3.07
CA GLN A 137 -1.34 0.78 -2.23
C GLN A 137 0.15 0.68 -1.96
N LEU A 138 0.97 0.79 -3.00
CA LEU A 138 2.42 0.72 -2.90
C LEU A 138 2.99 1.75 -1.90
N GLN A 139 2.47 2.98 -1.92
CA GLN A 139 2.93 4.05 -1.02
C GLN A 139 2.43 3.91 0.42
N ASN A 140 1.23 3.35 0.62
CA ASN A 140 0.50 3.49 1.87
C ASN A 140 0.15 2.16 2.55
N ASN A 141 0.22 1.04 1.85
CA ASN A 141 -0.07 -0.27 2.43
C ASN A 141 0.82 -1.36 1.82
N PRO A 142 2.12 -1.38 2.16
CA PRO A 142 3.04 -2.37 1.67
C PRO A 142 2.65 -3.82 2.05
N GLU A 143 1.83 -4.00 3.10
CA GLU A 143 1.40 -5.33 3.55
C GLU A 143 0.37 -5.97 2.60
N LYS A 144 -0.56 -5.20 2.05
CA LYS A 144 -1.66 -5.71 1.20
C LYS A 144 -1.21 -6.02 -0.23
N SER A 145 -0.25 -5.27 -0.76
CA SER A 145 0.24 -5.48 -2.13
C SER A 145 0.99 -6.80 -2.34
N ALA A 146 1.26 -7.56 -1.27
CA ALA A 146 1.99 -8.82 -1.31
C ALA A 146 1.10 -10.07 -1.09
N SER A 147 -0.19 -9.93 -0.73
CA SER A 147 -1.04 -11.06 -0.30
C SER A 147 -1.89 -11.70 -1.39
N ASP A 148 -2.12 -11.05 -2.52
CA ASP A 148 -3.03 -11.55 -3.55
C ASP A 148 -2.27 -11.97 -4.81
N GLU A 149 -1.62 -13.16 -4.75
CA GLU A 149 -0.87 -13.74 -5.88
C GLU A 149 -1.77 -14.18 -7.05
N ASP A 150 -3.08 -14.43 -6.82
CA ASP A 150 -3.93 -15.06 -7.82
C ASP A 150 -4.77 -14.09 -8.69
N ASP A 151 -4.99 -12.83 -8.26
CA ASP A 151 -5.84 -11.88 -9.00
C ASP A 151 -5.12 -10.55 -9.36
N TYR A 152 -3.90 -10.34 -8.85
CA TYR A 152 -3.09 -9.18 -9.19
C TYR A 152 -2.31 -9.44 -10.49
N ASN A 153 -2.87 -9.01 -11.61
CA ASN A 153 -2.16 -8.94 -12.88
C ASN A 153 -1.54 -7.53 -13.00
N PRO A 154 -0.29 -7.34 -12.54
CA PRO A 154 0.34 -6.04 -12.67
C PRO A 154 0.45 -5.73 -14.16
N ALA A 155 -0.27 -4.74 -14.63
CA ALA A 155 -0.21 -4.26 -16.02
C ALA A 155 1.20 -3.77 -16.40
N ASN A 156 2.15 -3.84 -15.44
CA ASN A 156 3.52 -3.39 -15.59
C ASN A 156 4.49 -4.27 -14.79
N GLU A 157 5.55 -4.77 -15.43
CA GLU A 157 6.66 -5.50 -14.77
C GLU A 157 7.30 -4.71 -13.62
N LEU A 158 7.18 -3.39 -13.67
CA LEU A 158 7.65 -2.47 -12.65
C LEU A 158 6.92 -2.67 -11.30
N ALA A 159 5.58 -2.70 -11.34
CA ALA A 159 4.77 -2.94 -10.15
C ALA A 159 5.05 -4.34 -9.55
N LYS A 160 5.29 -5.35 -10.42
CA LYS A 160 5.64 -6.71 -9.99
C LYS A 160 6.97 -6.77 -9.25
N SER A 161 8.01 -6.09 -9.75
CA SER A 161 9.34 -6.09 -9.11
C SER A 161 9.31 -5.41 -7.73
N ILE A 162 8.45 -4.39 -7.57
CA ILE A 162 8.27 -3.68 -6.31
C ILE A 162 7.42 -4.49 -5.34
N ALA A 163 6.35 -5.14 -5.84
CA ALA A 163 5.56 -6.07 -5.04
C ALA A 163 6.42 -7.23 -4.47
N GLU A 164 7.37 -7.76 -5.25
CA GLU A 164 8.33 -8.77 -4.77
C GLU A 164 9.26 -8.24 -3.67
N LYS A 165 9.72 -6.98 -3.77
CA LYS A 165 10.53 -6.36 -2.71
C LYS A 165 9.71 -6.12 -1.44
N LEU A 166 8.47 -5.64 -1.60
CA LEU A 166 7.56 -5.46 -0.47
C LEU A 166 7.22 -6.80 0.20
N LYS A 167 7.09 -7.88 -0.59
CA LYS A 167 6.93 -9.24 -0.06
C LYS A 167 8.13 -9.64 0.81
N ARG A 168 9.36 -9.34 0.39
CA ARG A 168 10.57 -9.60 1.18
C ARG A 168 10.62 -8.76 2.45
N SER A 169 10.28 -7.48 2.38
CA SER A 169 10.18 -6.62 3.57
C SER A 169 9.12 -7.14 4.54
N LYS A 170 7.98 -7.61 4.02
CA LYS A 170 6.92 -8.26 4.80
C LYS A 170 7.41 -9.56 5.45
N GLU A 171 8.14 -10.42 4.73
CA GLU A 171 8.70 -11.65 5.31
C GLU A 171 9.65 -11.34 6.48
N ILE A 172 10.41 -10.24 6.42
CA ILE A 172 11.26 -9.79 7.52
C ILE A 172 10.42 -9.36 8.72
N VAL A 173 9.34 -8.60 8.48
CA VAL A 173 8.39 -8.18 9.51
C VAL A 173 7.65 -9.39 10.10
N GLU A 174 7.22 -10.34 9.28
CA GLU A 174 6.54 -11.57 9.72
C GLU A 174 7.49 -12.53 10.47
N LYS A 175 8.75 -12.66 10.06
CA LYS A 175 9.75 -13.40 10.82
C LYS A 175 10.02 -12.76 12.19
N SER A 176 9.99 -11.43 12.27
CA SER A 176 10.05 -10.73 13.56
C SER A 176 8.80 -10.98 14.42
N LYS A 177 7.62 -11.12 13.79
CA LYS A 177 6.35 -11.48 14.46
C LYS A 177 6.34 -12.93 14.97
N ALA A 178 6.92 -13.86 14.22
CA ALA A 178 6.96 -15.30 14.59
C ALA A 178 7.84 -15.60 15.79
N LEU A 179 8.75 -14.69 16.16
CA LEU A 179 9.58 -14.79 17.37
C LEU A 179 8.86 -14.35 18.64
N GLU A 180 7.74 -13.63 18.53
CA GLU A 180 6.87 -13.23 19.65
C GLU A 180 5.54 -13.99 19.53
N SER A 181 5.44 -15.12 20.23
CA SER A 181 4.25 -15.96 20.31
C SER A 181 3.10 -15.23 20.99
N ASP A 182 2.05 -15.03 20.31
CA ASP A 182 0.61 -14.97 20.60
C ASP A 182 -0.10 -13.89 19.74
N GLY A 183 -0.48 -14.25 18.51
CA GLY A 183 -1.76 -13.86 17.93
C GLY A 183 -1.90 -12.48 17.27
N ASP A 184 -1.32 -11.41 17.77
CA ASP A 184 -1.44 -10.05 17.20
C ASP A 184 -0.09 -9.54 16.71
N GLY A 185 0.08 -9.45 15.40
CA GLY A 185 1.30 -8.87 14.81
C GLY A 185 1.53 -7.42 15.21
N LEU A 186 2.79 -6.93 15.04
CA LEU A 186 3.16 -5.54 15.36
C LEU A 186 2.22 -4.54 14.69
N THR A 187 1.70 -3.61 15.48
CA THR A 187 0.89 -2.51 14.98
C THR A 187 1.78 -1.34 14.51
N ILE A 188 1.24 -0.44 13.69
CA ILE A 188 1.97 0.78 13.29
C ILE A 188 2.52 1.56 14.51
N PRO A 189 1.78 1.78 15.61
CA PRO A 189 2.34 2.37 16.83
C PRO A 189 3.53 1.61 17.41
N ASP A 190 3.54 0.28 17.35
CA ASP A 190 4.65 -0.54 17.82
C ASP A 190 5.88 -0.34 16.95
N ILE A 191 5.71 -0.34 15.62
CA ILE A 191 6.78 -0.09 14.65
C ILE A 191 7.36 1.31 14.85
N ILE A 192 6.50 2.35 14.99
CA ILE A 192 6.94 3.72 15.31
C ILE A 192 7.76 3.75 16.60
N SER A 193 7.33 3.01 17.61
CA SER A 193 8.01 2.95 18.90
C SER A 193 9.36 2.25 18.78
N ALA A 194 9.42 1.11 18.07
CA ALA A 194 10.64 0.34 17.83
C ALA A 194 11.67 1.16 17.03
N VAL A 195 11.26 1.74 15.89
CA VAL A 195 12.14 2.58 15.06
C VAL A 195 12.67 3.77 15.86
N SER A 196 11.80 4.44 16.62
CA SER A 196 12.23 5.57 17.48
C SER A 196 13.22 5.19 18.58
N ALA A 197 13.21 3.94 19.02
CA ALA A 197 14.11 3.43 20.06
C ALA A 197 15.44 2.89 19.49
N MET A 198 15.41 2.32 18.29
CA MET A 198 16.56 1.65 17.67
C MET A 198 17.36 2.57 16.76
N SER A 199 16.71 3.52 16.08
CA SER A 199 17.37 4.42 15.13
C SER A 199 18.21 5.47 15.84
N ASN A 200 19.38 5.81 15.27
CA ASN A 200 20.22 6.88 15.77
C ASN A 200 19.79 8.27 15.30
N SER A 201 18.98 8.36 14.25
CA SER A 201 18.57 9.61 13.60
C SER A 201 17.08 9.93 13.80
N LEU A 202 16.24 8.91 13.99
CA LEU A 202 14.81 9.04 14.18
C LEU A 202 14.45 8.92 15.66
N ASN A 203 13.53 9.76 16.07
CA ASN A 203 12.97 9.76 17.42
C ASN A 203 11.52 10.24 17.38
N LYS A 204 10.82 10.24 18.53
CA LYS A 204 9.40 10.61 18.60
C LYS A 204 9.10 12.08 18.28
N LEU A 205 10.09 12.90 17.97
CA LEU A 205 9.88 14.29 17.52
C LEU A 205 9.83 14.39 15.99
N ASN A 206 10.66 13.62 15.28
CA ASN A 206 10.83 13.72 13.84
C ASN A 206 10.28 12.55 13.03
N ILE A 207 10.02 11.39 13.65
CA ILE A 207 9.51 10.19 12.95
C ILE A 207 8.16 10.44 12.24
N TRP A 208 7.39 11.43 12.70
CA TRP A 208 6.08 11.77 12.16
C TRP A 208 6.11 12.36 10.74
N ASP A 209 7.27 12.76 10.26
CA ASP A 209 7.45 13.30 8.92
C ASP A 209 7.72 12.19 7.88
N LEU A 210 7.94 10.95 8.32
CA LEU A 210 8.05 9.79 7.45
C LEU A 210 6.70 9.39 6.85
N THR A 211 6.76 8.82 5.64
CA THR A 211 5.65 8.06 5.06
C THR A 211 5.59 6.65 5.65
N ILE A 212 4.50 5.92 5.42
CA ILE A 212 4.40 4.51 5.83
C ILE A 212 5.49 3.68 5.15
N TYR A 213 5.73 3.89 3.84
CA TYR A 213 6.80 3.18 3.13
C TYR A 213 8.17 3.38 3.77
N GLN A 214 8.53 4.63 4.07
CA GLN A 214 9.80 4.96 4.73
C GLN A 214 9.90 4.34 6.13
N LEU A 215 8.80 4.31 6.88
CA LEU A 215 8.76 3.68 8.20
C LEU A 215 9.05 2.18 8.13
N TYR A 216 8.42 1.47 7.19
CA TYR A 216 8.65 0.03 7.02
C TYR A 216 10.06 -0.29 6.50
N ASP A 217 10.58 0.51 5.56
CA ASP A 217 11.96 0.35 5.08
C ASP A 217 12.97 0.51 6.21
N GLU A 218 12.83 1.58 7.02
CA GLU A 218 13.71 1.81 8.18
C GLU A 218 13.60 0.68 9.20
N PHE A 219 12.38 0.21 9.51
CA PHE A 219 12.17 -0.91 10.43
C PHE A 219 12.82 -2.19 9.93
N ALA A 220 12.64 -2.54 8.66
CA ALA A 220 13.25 -3.70 8.05
C ALA A 220 14.77 -3.60 8.07
N ARG A 221 15.34 -2.42 7.80
CA ARG A 221 16.79 -2.20 7.83
C ARG A 221 17.36 -2.33 9.25
N LEU A 222 16.71 -1.73 10.24
CA LEU A 222 17.13 -1.84 11.64
C LEU A 222 17.07 -3.29 12.14
N THR A 223 16.05 -4.05 11.74
CA THR A 223 15.92 -5.47 12.06
C THR A 223 17.06 -6.29 11.45
N LYS A 224 17.44 -6.02 10.18
CA LYS A 224 18.62 -6.67 9.56
C LYS A 224 19.92 -6.34 10.28
N ILE A 225 20.12 -5.09 10.70
CA ILE A 225 21.30 -4.68 11.45
C ILE A 225 21.38 -5.42 12.79
N ASP A 226 20.27 -5.55 13.49
CA ASP A 226 20.23 -6.23 14.79
C ASP A 226 20.45 -7.74 14.64
N ASN A 227 19.82 -8.38 13.67
CA ASN A 227 20.05 -9.79 13.35
C ASN A 227 21.52 -10.06 12.98
N TYR A 228 22.13 -9.19 12.18
CA TYR A 228 23.57 -9.31 11.85
C TYR A 228 24.44 -9.26 13.10
N ARG A 229 24.16 -8.34 14.04
CA ARG A 229 24.89 -8.26 15.32
C ARG A 229 24.74 -9.54 16.15
N LEU A 230 23.52 -10.08 16.22
CA LEU A 230 23.24 -11.33 16.92
C LEU A 230 23.95 -12.53 16.27
N GLN A 231 23.96 -12.62 14.94
CA GLN A 231 24.68 -13.67 14.20
C GLN A 231 26.19 -13.61 14.44
N ILE A 232 26.80 -12.41 14.45
CA ILE A 232 28.22 -12.25 14.81
C ILE A 232 28.49 -12.73 16.24
N GLN A 233 27.65 -12.38 17.21
CA GLN A 233 27.79 -12.82 18.58
C GLN A 233 27.66 -14.35 18.69
N ALA A 234 26.64 -14.92 18.02
CA ALA A 234 26.43 -16.37 18.03
C ALA A 234 27.55 -17.17 17.33
N SER A 235 28.15 -16.63 16.27
CA SER A 235 29.25 -17.26 15.57
C SER A 235 30.52 -17.45 16.43
N MET A 236 30.67 -16.67 17.50
CA MET A 236 31.75 -16.87 18.48
C MET A 236 31.61 -18.19 19.25
N TRP A 237 30.40 -18.74 19.33
CA TRP A 237 30.10 -19.97 20.05
C TRP A 237 29.76 -21.15 19.13
N SER A 238 29.37 -20.86 17.89
CA SER A 238 28.97 -21.83 16.87
C SER A 238 29.54 -21.41 15.52
N PRO A 239 30.69 -21.95 15.08
CA PRO A 239 31.35 -21.53 13.84
C PRO A 239 30.57 -21.80 12.55
N ASP A 240 29.55 -22.67 12.61
CA ASP A 240 28.75 -23.08 11.45
C ASP A 240 27.58 -22.15 11.16
N ILE A 241 27.44 -21.01 11.89
CA ILE A 241 26.39 -20.04 11.66
C ILE A 241 26.71 -19.24 10.40
N GLU A 242 25.78 -19.29 9.43
CA GLU A 242 25.84 -18.47 8.23
C GLU A 242 25.46 -17.01 8.60
N ILE A 243 26.35 -16.07 8.25
CA ILE A 243 26.16 -14.65 8.58
C ILE A 243 25.69 -13.92 7.33
N GLU A 244 24.43 -13.46 7.35
CA GLU A 244 23.89 -12.57 6.33
C GLU A 244 24.32 -11.12 6.61
N HIS A 245 24.95 -10.47 5.61
CA HIS A 245 25.41 -9.10 5.79
C HIS A 245 24.22 -8.12 5.80
N TRP A 246 24.21 -7.19 6.74
CA TRP A 246 23.12 -6.23 6.94
C TRP A 246 22.85 -5.31 5.73
N SER A 247 23.85 -5.12 4.84
CA SER A 247 23.72 -4.26 3.65
C SER A 247 23.12 -4.97 2.44
N GLU A 248 22.78 -6.25 2.56
CA GLU A 248 22.08 -6.94 1.48
C GLU A 248 20.72 -6.30 1.21
N PRO A 249 20.22 -6.38 -0.05
CA PRO A 249 18.91 -5.85 -0.39
C PRO A 249 17.80 -6.37 0.53
N ILE A 250 16.90 -5.51 0.88
CA ILE A 250 15.68 -5.86 1.66
C ILE A 250 14.68 -6.48 0.72
#